data_dd1dabbeb9dc0a6f10441415bebaf066
#
_entry.id   dd1dabbeb9dc0a6f10441415bebaf066
#
_cell.length_a   1.000
_cell.length_b   1.000
_cell.length_c   1.000
_cell.angle_alpha   90.00
_cell.angle_beta   90.00
_cell.angle_gamma   90.00
#
_symmetry.space_group_name_H-M   'P 1'
#
loop_
_entity.id
_entity.type
_entity.pdbx_description
1 polymer ?
#
loop_
_entity_poly.entity_id
_entity_poly.type
_entity_poly.pdbx_seq_one_letter_code
_entity_poly.pdbx_strand_id
1 'polypeptide(L)'
;MCGRFALTSPAAAIRKLVDFSNQPNFPPRYNIAPSQAVHILRATPSVEMAMVQWGLVPPWVKPEQLRESANRPQINARGETVMQKPSFENAFRRRRCLIPADVFYEWDRKTGQPYLIRRRDRQVFFIGGLWEIWSGADGSEIESCAIITVPANDTLAHFHHRMPTIIAPPQADEWLRCPESRAASLTPMLTPAPSEIFEALPISKRVNKVAEDDEDLWREERVNVPASQLDLF
;
A
#
# COMPACT_ATOMS: atom_id res chain seq x y z
N MET A 1 -2.20 -11.01 1.86
CA MET A 1 -2.58 -9.69 1.29
C MET A 1 -1.78 -8.64 2.02
N CYS A 2 -1.22 -7.66 1.32
CA CYS A 2 -0.45 -6.59 1.94
C CYS A 2 -1.27 -5.94 3.07
N GLY A 3 -0.96 -6.27 4.29
CA GLY A 3 -1.64 -5.80 5.50
C GLY A 3 -0.69 -5.09 6.46
N ARG A 4 0.54 -4.85 6.06
CA ARG A 4 1.54 -4.16 6.85
C ARG A 4 2.63 -3.58 5.94
N PHE A 5 3.06 -2.36 6.17
CA PHE A 5 4.17 -1.75 5.43
C PHE A 5 4.93 -0.73 6.31
N ALA A 6 5.99 -0.16 5.77
CA ALA A 6 6.75 0.89 6.45
C ALA A 6 7.11 2.02 5.49
N LEU A 7 7.21 3.23 6.04
CA LEU A 7 7.69 4.43 5.38
C LEU A 7 8.67 5.14 6.30
N THR A 8 9.95 5.04 5.98
CA THR A 8 11.04 5.68 6.73
C THR A 8 11.74 6.75 5.91
N SER A 9 11.60 6.70 4.58
CA SER A 9 12.13 7.70 3.67
C SER A 9 11.48 9.06 3.92
N PRO A 10 12.29 10.14 4.06
CA PRO A 10 11.76 11.49 4.25
C PRO A 10 11.07 12.00 2.98
N ALA A 11 10.20 13.00 3.13
CA ALA A 11 9.48 13.64 2.03
C ALA A 11 10.38 14.09 0.88
N ALA A 12 11.61 14.53 1.18
CA ALA A 12 12.58 14.94 0.17
C ALA A 12 13.05 13.79 -0.75
N ALA A 13 13.15 12.57 -0.22
CA ALA A 13 13.49 11.40 -1.02
C ALA A 13 12.33 11.00 -1.95
N ILE A 14 11.10 11.07 -1.46
CA ILE A 14 9.89 10.79 -2.23
C ILE A 14 9.73 11.81 -3.36
N ARG A 15 9.96 13.12 -3.07
CA ARG A 15 9.85 14.21 -4.05
C ARG A 15 10.82 14.09 -5.23
N LYS A 16 11.98 13.48 -5.04
CA LYS A 16 12.91 13.22 -6.14
C LYS A 16 12.35 12.27 -7.21
N LEU A 17 11.37 11.43 -6.84
CA LEU A 17 10.76 10.45 -7.72
C LEU A 17 9.42 10.93 -8.29
N VAL A 18 8.61 11.59 -7.46
CA VAL A 18 7.32 12.19 -7.85
C VAL A 18 7.22 13.54 -7.15
N ASP A 19 7.14 14.62 -7.94
CA ASP A 19 7.03 15.97 -7.39
C ASP A 19 5.64 16.22 -6.79
N PHE A 20 5.60 16.99 -5.68
CA PHE A 20 4.37 17.40 -5.00
C PHE A 20 4.55 18.77 -4.31
N SER A 21 3.47 19.53 -4.20
CA SER A 21 3.49 20.97 -3.90
C SER A 21 3.75 21.33 -2.45
N ASN A 22 3.27 20.52 -1.50
CA ASN A 22 3.37 20.81 -0.07
C ASN A 22 4.66 20.23 0.57
N GLN A 23 4.94 20.62 1.81
CA GLN A 23 6.15 20.19 2.54
C GLN A 23 5.76 19.45 3.84
N PRO A 24 5.28 18.21 3.74
CA PRO A 24 4.94 17.44 4.92
C PRO A 24 6.19 17.08 5.72
N ASN A 25 6.01 17.07 7.04
CA ASN A 25 7.02 16.59 7.98
C ASN A 25 6.41 15.46 8.82
N PHE A 26 7.02 14.30 8.79
CA PHE A 26 6.56 13.11 9.51
C PHE A 26 7.74 12.26 9.96
N PRO A 27 7.60 11.59 11.12
CA PRO A 27 8.62 10.67 11.59
C PRO A 27 8.66 9.40 10.74
N PRO A 28 9.78 8.68 10.71
CA PRO A 28 9.84 7.35 10.13
C PRO A 28 8.87 6.40 10.86
N ARG A 29 8.20 5.55 10.09
CA ARG A 29 7.30 4.51 10.59
C ARG A 29 7.74 3.16 10.04
N TYR A 30 8.04 2.25 10.95
CA TYR A 30 8.57 0.93 10.62
C TYR A 30 7.49 -0.16 10.59
N ASN A 31 6.28 0.13 11.11
CA ASN A 31 5.25 -0.89 11.29
C ASN A 31 3.83 -0.33 11.15
N ILE A 32 3.49 0.14 9.96
CA ILE A 32 2.18 0.72 9.67
C ILE A 32 1.15 -0.40 9.47
N ALA A 33 0.06 -0.35 10.23
CA ALA A 33 -1.02 -1.33 10.23
C ALA A 33 -2.35 -0.74 9.72
N PRO A 34 -3.30 -1.57 9.29
CA PRO A 34 -4.66 -1.14 8.95
C PRO A 34 -5.29 -0.25 10.03
N SER A 35 -6.16 0.64 9.60
CA SER A 35 -6.86 1.67 10.40
C SER A 35 -5.97 2.81 10.91
N GLN A 36 -4.67 2.75 10.70
CA GLN A 36 -3.77 3.86 11.02
C GLN A 36 -3.75 4.90 9.89
N ALA A 37 -3.32 6.13 10.24
CA ALA A 37 -3.07 7.18 9.28
C ALA A 37 -1.82 6.86 8.44
N VAL A 38 -1.93 7.10 7.13
CA VAL A 38 -0.88 6.85 6.14
C VAL A 38 -0.76 8.03 5.19
N HIS A 39 0.43 8.24 4.66
CA HIS A 39 0.66 9.27 3.65
C HIS A 39 0.37 8.72 2.26
N ILE A 40 -0.33 9.52 1.47
CA ILE A 40 -0.60 9.26 0.06
C ILE A 40 -0.22 10.46 -0.79
N LEU A 41 0.18 10.25 -2.04
CA LEU A 41 0.22 11.29 -3.06
C LEU A 41 -1.07 11.23 -3.86
N ARG A 42 -1.74 12.37 -3.99
CA ARG A 42 -2.98 12.51 -4.78
C ARG A 42 -2.95 13.80 -5.61
N ALA A 43 -3.69 13.87 -6.69
CA ALA A 43 -3.79 15.07 -7.53
C ALA A 43 -5.13 15.78 -7.27
N THR A 44 -5.09 17.02 -6.66
CA THR A 44 -6.26 17.84 -6.27
C THR A 44 -5.94 19.35 -6.26
N PRO A 45 -5.89 20.12 -7.30
CA PRO A 45 -5.54 19.80 -8.70
C PRO A 45 -4.05 19.53 -8.89
N SER A 46 -3.17 20.08 -8.00
CA SER A 46 -1.74 19.75 -7.97
C SER A 46 -1.53 18.43 -7.24
N VAL A 47 -0.39 17.80 -7.47
CA VAL A 47 -0.01 16.64 -6.64
C VAL A 47 0.38 17.16 -5.27
N GLU A 48 -0.21 16.58 -4.25
CA GLU A 48 0.06 16.86 -2.85
C GLU A 48 0.25 15.55 -2.06
N MET A 49 0.98 15.62 -0.96
CA MET A 49 1.01 14.54 0.01
C MET A 49 -0.02 14.80 1.11
N ALA A 50 -1.00 13.93 1.21
CA ALA A 50 -2.06 14.00 2.21
C ALA A 50 -1.95 12.83 3.21
N MET A 51 -2.48 13.01 4.41
CA MET A 51 -2.56 11.96 5.43
C MET A 51 -4.01 11.49 5.53
N VAL A 52 -4.24 10.19 5.31
CA VAL A 52 -5.57 9.58 5.28
C VAL A 52 -5.59 8.28 6.06
N GLN A 53 -6.75 7.77 6.44
CA GLN A 53 -6.89 6.50 7.15
C GLN A 53 -6.72 5.32 6.18
N TRP A 54 -5.92 4.33 6.53
CA TRP A 54 -5.84 3.08 5.76
C TRP A 54 -6.98 2.13 6.09
N GLY A 55 -7.92 2.03 5.22
CA GLY A 55 -9.18 1.30 5.33
C GLY A 55 -10.29 2.14 4.72
N LEU A 56 -10.50 1.98 3.40
CA LEU A 56 -11.42 2.80 2.63
C LEU A 56 -12.85 2.70 3.15
N VAL A 57 -13.45 3.84 3.40
CA VAL A 57 -14.86 4.00 3.75
C VAL A 57 -15.59 4.49 2.50
N PRO A 58 -16.45 3.68 1.88
CA PRO A 58 -17.23 4.13 0.74
C PRO A 58 -18.17 5.29 1.11
N PRO A 59 -18.41 6.26 0.20
CA PRO A 59 -19.18 7.47 0.51
C PRO A 59 -20.65 7.22 0.86
N TRP A 60 -21.19 6.05 0.52
CA TRP A 60 -22.58 5.68 0.83
C TRP A 60 -22.77 4.94 2.16
N VAL A 61 -21.70 4.68 2.91
CA VAL A 61 -21.80 4.05 4.23
C VAL A 61 -22.60 4.96 5.14
N LYS A 62 -23.64 4.43 5.78
CA LYS A 62 -24.47 5.21 6.69
C LYS A 62 -23.73 5.48 8.00
N PRO A 63 -23.97 6.60 8.68
CA PRO A 63 -23.28 6.95 9.95
C PRO A 63 -23.34 5.83 11.00
N GLU A 64 -24.48 5.17 11.13
CA GLU A 64 -24.67 4.04 12.06
C GLU A 64 -23.83 2.80 11.72
N GLN A 65 -23.37 2.68 10.47
CA GLN A 65 -22.55 1.57 9.98
C GLN A 65 -21.04 1.87 10.04
N LEU A 66 -20.63 3.09 10.37
CA LEU A 66 -19.21 3.47 10.42
C LEU A 66 -18.41 2.59 11.38
N ARG A 67 -18.98 2.28 12.54
CA ARG A 67 -18.33 1.40 13.53
C ARG A 67 -18.09 0.00 12.98
N GLU A 68 -19.04 -0.55 12.24
CA GLU A 68 -18.88 -1.85 11.58
C GLU A 68 -17.84 -1.79 10.47
N SER A 69 -17.87 -0.72 9.65
CA SER A 69 -16.87 -0.46 8.62
C SER A 69 -15.47 -0.34 9.20
N ALA A 70 -15.29 0.32 10.34
CA ALA A 70 -14.03 0.43 11.06
C ALA A 70 -13.53 -0.92 11.60
N ASN A 71 -14.44 -1.80 12.03
CA ASN A 71 -14.10 -3.15 12.51
C ASN A 71 -13.69 -4.10 11.37
N ARG A 72 -14.10 -3.81 10.12
CA ARG A 72 -13.77 -4.60 8.93
C ARG A 72 -13.29 -3.69 7.81
N PRO A 73 -12.14 -3.02 7.99
CA PRO A 73 -11.68 -2.00 7.05
C PRO A 73 -11.39 -2.60 5.68
N GLN A 74 -11.80 -1.91 4.63
CA GLN A 74 -11.50 -2.27 3.24
C GLN A 74 -10.07 -1.80 2.89
N ILE A 75 -9.07 -2.52 3.39
CA ILE A 75 -7.66 -2.14 3.25
C ILE A 75 -7.08 -2.45 1.86
N ASN A 76 -7.71 -3.38 1.13
CA ASN A 76 -7.24 -3.83 -0.18
C ASN A 76 -8.38 -3.93 -1.20
N ALA A 77 -8.11 -3.46 -2.42
CA ALA A 77 -8.93 -3.67 -3.61
C ALA A 77 -8.22 -4.63 -4.57
N ARG A 78 -8.94 -5.56 -5.21
CA ARG A 78 -8.35 -6.42 -6.23
C ARG A 78 -8.35 -5.71 -7.58
N GLY A 79 -7.19 -5.61 -8.23
CA GLY A 79 -7.03 -4.95 -9.53
C GLY A 79 -7.97 -5.50 -10.60
N GLU A 80 -8.19 -6.83 -10.61
CA GLU A 80 -9.02 -7.50 -11.59
C GLU A 80 -10.50 -7.11 -11.51
N THR A 81 -10.97 -6.67 -10.36
CA THR A 81 -12.38 -6.36 -10.12
C THR A 81 -12.62 -4.92 -9.64
N VAL A 82 -11.57 -4.10 -9.61
CA VAL A 82 -11.61 -2.74 -9.07
C VAL A 82 -12.64 -1.85 -9.78
N MET A 83 -12.81 -2.04 -11.08
CA MET A 83 -13.81 -1.32 -11.90
C MET A 83 -15.23 -1.89 -11.83
N GLN A 84 -15.42 -3.00 -11.10
CA GLN A 84 -16.71 -3.70 -11.03
C GLN A 84 -17.31 -3.66 -9.62
N LYS A 85 -16.45 -3.46 -8.63
CA LYS A 85 -16.88 -3.46 -7.22
C LYS A 85 -17.37 -2.08 -6.81
N PRO A 86 -18.63 -1.91 -6.38
CA PRO A 86 -19.18 -0.61 -5.99
C PRO A 86 -18.31 0.17 -5.01
N SER A 87 -17.66 -0.52 -4.05
CA SER A 87 -16.78 0.12 -3.07
C SER A 87 -15.55 0.80 -3.68
N PHE A 88 -15.13 0.42 -4.89
CA PHE A 88 -13.85 0.85 -5.47
C PHE A 88 -13.98 1.49 -6.84
N GLU A 89 -15.06 1.21 -7.59
CA GLU A 89 -15.21 1.69 -8.96
C GLU A 89 -15.10 3.20 -9.08
N ASN A 90 -15.85 3.93 -8.27
CA ASN A 90 -15.83 5.41 -8.30
C ASN A 90 -14.44 5.96 -7.93
N ALA A 91 -13.83 5.41 -6.89
CA ALA A 91 -12.49 5.81 -6.48
C ALA A 91 -11.45 5.48 -7.57
N PHE A 92 -11.54 4.33 -8.24
CA PHE A 92 -10.65 3.99 -9.34
C PHE A 92 -10.79 4.95 -10.53
N ARG A 93 -12.00 5.39 -10.82
CA ARG A 93 -12.24 6.35 -11.90
C ARG A 93 -11.72 7.75 -11.59
N ARG A 94 -11.79 8.21 -10.32
CA ARG A 94 -11.65 9.62 -9.97
C ARG A 94 -10.58 9.90 -8.92
N ARG A 95 -10.29 8.97 -8.02
CA ARG A 95 -9.50 9.19 -6.79
C ARG A 95 -8.42 8.13 -6.60
N ARG A 96 -7.54 8.05 -7.58
CA ARG A 96 -6.33 7.22 -7.47
C ARG A 96 -5.28 7.96 -6.66
N CYS A 97 -4.47 7.21 -5.94
CA CYS A 97 -3.34 7.73 -5.18
C CYS A 97 -2.13 6.82 -5.31
N LEU A 98 -0.99 7.34 -4.88
CA LEU A 98 0.23 6.57 -4.68
C LEU A 98 0.52 6.54 -3.18
N ILE A 99 0.78 5.36 -2.65
CA ILE A 99 1.15 5.16 -1.25
C ILE A 99 2.66 4.89 -1.25
N PRO A 100 3.50 5.84 -0.78
CA PRO A 100 4.94 5.62 -0.70
C PRO A 100 5.24 4.57 0.38
N ALA A 101 6.17 3.68 0.08
CA ALA A 101 6.64 2.65 1.00
C ALA A 101 8.12 2.32 0.75
N ASP A 102 8.86 2.02 1.81
CA ASP A 102 10.22 1.49 1.71
C ASP A 102 10.21 -0.04 1.74
N VAL A 103 9.28 -0.61 2.50
CA VAL A 103 9.09 -2.05 2.63
C VAL A 103 7.61 -2.37 2.83
N PHE A 104 7.23 -3.61 2.54
CA PHE A 104 5.99 -4.20 3.05
C PHE A 104 6.31 -5.57 3.65
N TYR A 105 5.37 -6.11 4.43
CA TYR A 105 5.57 -7.36 5.14
C TYR A 105 4.60 -8.41 4.67
N GLU A 106 5.09 -9.64 4.55
CA GLU A 106 4.29 -10.84 4.32
C GLU A 106 4.75 -11.96 5.26
N TRP A 107 3.89 -12.91 5.48
CA TRP A 107 4.14 -14.04 6.39
C TRP A 107 4.12 -15.35 5.61
N ASP A 108 5.14 -16.16 5.83
CA ASP A 108 5.12 -17.53 5.35
C ASP A 108 3.92 -18.26 5.97
N ARG A 109 3.06 -18.81 5.13
CA ARG A 109 1.79 -19.43 5.57
C ARG A 109 1.95 -20.71 6.33
N LYS A 110 3.07 -21.42 6.15
CA LYS A 110 3.34 -22.72 6.79
C LYS A 110 3.94 -22.52 8.17
N THR A 111 4.86 -21.57 8.30
CA THR A 111 5.67 -21.36 9.50
C THR A 111 5.22 -20.16 10.33
N GLY A 112 4.45 -19.24 9.76
CA GLY A 112 4.12 -17.96 10.39
C GLY A 112 5.34 -17.02 10.53
N GLN A 113 6.44 -17.32 9.83
CA GLN A 113 7.63 -16.48 9.81
C GLN A 113 7.33 -15.20 9.02
N PRO A 114 7.54 -14.00 9.60
CA PRO A 114 7.43 -12.75 8.88
C PRO A 114 8.66 -12.49 8.01
N TYR A 115 8.41 -11.90 6.87
CA TYR A 115 9.42 -11.44 5.92
C TYR A 115 9.22 -9.98 5.61
N LEU A 116 10.32 -9.25 5.57
CA LEU A 116 10.43 -7.90 5.06
C LEU A 116 10.67 -7.98 3.56
N ILE A 117 9.81 -7.36 2.79
CA ILE A 117 9.92 -7.28 1.34
C ILE A 117 10.32 -5.86 0.97
N ARG A 118 11.45 -5.68 0.28
CA ARG A 118 11.95 -4.38 -0.16
C ARG A 118 12.55 -4.46 -1.55
N ARG A 119 12.71 -3.30 -2.17
CA ARG A 119 13.50 -3.22 -3.40
C ARG A 119 14.97 -3.53 -3.12
N ARG A 120 15.62 -4.23 -4.06
CA ARG A 120 17.07 -4.56 -3.95
C ARG A 120 17.95 -3.30 -3.94
N ASP A 121 17.53 -2.25 -4.65
CA ASP A 121 18.21 -0.95 -4.67
C ASP A 121 17.92 -0.05 -3.45
N ARG A 122 17.09 -0.53 -2.51
CA ARG A 122 16.73 0.17 -1.28
C ARG A 122 16.00 1.50 -1.49
N GLN A 123 15.49 1.77 -2.67
CA GLN A 123 14.73 3.00 -2.93
C GLN A 123 13.27 2.84 -2.50
N VAL A 124 12.69 3.97 -2.07
CA VAL A 124 11.24 4.07 -1.85
C VAL A 124 10.50 3.74 -3.15
N PHE A 125 9.37 3.07 -3.04
CA PHE A 125 8.50 2.72 -4.16
C PHE A 125 7.08 3.18 -3.92
N PHE A 126 6.26 3.16 -4.95
CA PHE A 126 4.87 3.61 -4.86
C PHE A 126 3.92 2.45 -5.07
N ILE A 127 3.10 2.20 -4.07
CA ILE A 127 1.97 1.29 -4.16
C ILE A 127 0.80 2.03 -4.78
N GLY A 128 0.20 1.48 -5.82
CA GLY A 128 -1.03 2.02 -6.40
C GLY A 128 -2.19 1.82 -5.43
N GLY A 129 -2.90 2.91 -5.17
CA GLY A 129 -4.01 2.94 -4.24
C GLY A 129 -5.20 3.74 -4.73
N LEU A 130 -6.26 3.67 -3.96
CA LEU A 130 -7.50 4.43 -4.12
C LEU A 130 -7.75 5.20 -2.84
N TRP A 131 -8.35 6.37 -2.95
CA TRP A 131 -8.79 7.13 -1.80
C TRP A 131 -10.23 7.59 -1.96
N GLU A 132 -10.89 7.90 -0.86
CA GLU A 132 -12.28 8.34 -0.86
C GLU A 132 -12.53 9.29 0.30
N ILE A 133 -13.55 10.14 0.16
CA ILE A 133 -14.07 11.00 1.21
C ILE A 133 -15.46 10.50 1.57
N TRP A 134 -15.65 10.16 2.82
CA TRP A 134 -16.95 9.96 3.41
C TRP A 134 -17.34 11.25 4.14
N SER A 135 -18.57 11.76 3.92
CA SER A 135 -19.05 12.99 4.55
C SER A 135 -20.33 12.70 5.32
N GLY A 136 -20.36 13.06 6.61
CA GLY A 136 -21.51 12.97 7.47
C GLY A 136 -22.46 14.17 7.32
N ALA A 137 -23.74 13.97 7.67
CA ALA A 137 -24.73 15.05 7.65
C ALA A 137 -24.43 16.17 8.67
N ASP A 138 -23.62 15.87 9.67
CA ASP A 138 -23.10 16.81 10.68
C ASP A 138 -21.87 17.61 10.22
N GLY A 139 -21.42 17.41 8.98
CA GLY A 139 -20.23 18.04 8.43
C GLY A 139 -18.92 17.32 8.76
N SER A 140 -18.95 16.17 9.45
CA SER A 140 -17.76 15.35 9.65
C SER A 140 -17.29 14.73 8.34
N GLU A 141 -15.96 14.61 8.17
CA GLU A 141 -15.36 13.97 7.00
C GLU A 141 -14.32 12.93 7.41
N ILE A 142 -14.28 11.83 6.66
CA ILE A 142 -13.27 10.78 6.79
C ILE A 142 -12.60 10.60 5.44
N GLU A 143 -11.35 11.00 5.33
CA GLU A 143 -10.50 10.65 4.20
C GLU A 143 -9.84 9.30 4.44
N SER A 144 -10.00 8.39 3.50
CA SER A 144 -9.53 7.00 3.66
C SER A 144 -9.00 6.44 2.36
N CYS A 145 -8.16 5.39 2.44
CA CYS A 145 -7.56 4.76 1.27
C CYS A 145 -7.57 3.24 1.33
N ALA A 146 -7.39 2.61 0.17
CA ALA A 146 -7.14 1.19 0.03
C ALA A 146 -5.97 0.95 -0.93
N ILE A 147 -5.17 -0.08 -0.66
CA ILE A 147 -4.11 -0.57 -1.54
C ILE A 147 -4.74 -1.39 -2.67
N ILE A 148 -4.31 -1.21 -3.91
CA ILE A 148 -4.67 -2.13 -4.99
C ILE A 148 -3.70 -3.31 -4.98
N THR A 149 -4.25 -4.52 -5.08
CA THR A 149 -3.47 -5.75 -5.12
C THR A 149 -3.67 -6.48 -6.44
N VAL A 150 -2.64 -7.17 -6.87
CA VAL A 150 -2.58 -7.98 -8.10
C VAL A 150 -2.10 -9.40 -7.77
N PRO A 151 -2.13 -10.37 -8.68
CA PRO A 151 -1.46 -11.65 -8.46
C PRO A 151 -0.01 -11.46 -8.07
N ALA A 152 0.51 -12.33 -7.21
CA ALA A 152 1.91 -12.26 -6.81
C ALA A 152 2.83 -12.66 -7.98
N ASN A 153 4.01 -12.04 -8.04
CA ASN A 153 5.12 -12.52 -8.86
C ASN A 153 5.77 -13.77 -8.22
N ASP A 154 6.72 -14.40 -8.90
CA ASP A 154 7.34 -15.65 -8.45
C ASP A 154 8.04 -15.50 -7.09
N THR A 155 8.72 -14.38 -6.84
CA THR A 155 9.37 -14.11 -5.54
C THR A 155 8.37 -14.08 -4.38
N LEU A 156 7.19 -13.50 -4.59
CA LEU A 156 6.20 -13.29 -3.53
C LEU A 156 5.16 -14.40 -3.44
N ALA A 157 5.01 -15.21 -4.48
CA ALA A 157 4.04 -16.32 -4.53
C ALA A 157 4.28 -17.35 -3.41
N HIS A 158 5.53 -17.47 -2.92
CA HIS A 158 5.87 -18.34 -1.80
C HIS A 158 5.20 -17.92 -0.49
N PHE A 159 5.00 -16.63 -0.29
CA PHE A 159 4.40 -16.07 0.94
C PHE A 159 2.90 -15.91 0.77
N HIS A 160 2.48 -15.25 -0.32
CA HIS A 160 1.08 -14.95 -0.57
C HIS A 160 0.78 -14.95 -2.08
N HIS A 161 -0.45 -15.37 -2.47
CA HIS A 161 -0.90 -15.34 -3.87
C HIS A 161 -1.22 -13.93 -4.41
N ARG A 162 -1.08 -12.89 -3.57
CA ARG A 162 -1.30 -11.47 -3.93
C ARG A 162 -0.09 -10.65 -3.51
N MET A 163 0.15 -9.57 -4.26
CA MET A 163 1.09 -8.51 -3.93
C MET A 163 0.45 -7.13 -4.16
N PRO A 164 0.96 -6.05 -3.55
CA PRO A 164 0.52 -4.70 -3.92
C PRO A 164 0.90 -4.41 -5.38
N THR A 165 0.06 -3.67 -6.10
CA THR A 165 0.46 -3.14 -7.41
C THR A 165 1.50 -2.05 -7.23
N ILE A 166 2.55 -2.05 -8.05
CA ILE A 166 3.63 -1.06 -7.97
C ILE A 166 3.53 -0.16 -9.18
N ILE A 167 3.43 1.14 -8.94
CA ILE A 167 3.43 2.16 -9.99
C ILE A 167 4.83 2.76 -10.08
N ALA A 168 5.46 2.60 -11.24
CA ALA A 168 6.79 3.15 -11.45
C ALA A 168 6.75 4.70 -11.52
N PRO A 169 7.77 5.41 -11.05
CA PRO A 169 7.79 6.87 -11.07
C PRO A 169 7.43 7.51 -12.42
N PRO A 170 7.87 7.00 -13.58
CA PRO A 170 7.46 7.55 -14.88
C PRO A 170 5.97 7.43 -15.19
N GLN A 171 5.27 6.52 -14.53
CA GLN A 171 3.83 6.29 -14.70
C GLN A 171 2.97 7.10 -13.71
N ALA A 172 3.61 7.77 -12.74
CA ALA A 172 2.93 8.42 -11.62
C ALA A 172 1.94 9.50 -12.08
N ASP A 173 2.33 10.36 -13.01
CA ASP A 173 1.47 11.43 -13.50
C ASP A 173 0.24 10.87 -14.24
N GLU A 174 0.43 9.89 -15.12
CA GLU A 174 -0.68 9.22 -15.80
C GLU A 174 -1.60 8.52 -14.79
N TRP A 175 -1.04 7.81 -13.82
CA TRP A 175 -1.82 7.17 -12.77
C TRP A 175 -2.69 8.15 -11.98
N LEU A 176 -2.10 9.27 -11.54
CA LEU A 176 -2.78 10.24 -10.68
C LEU A 176 -3.77 11.13 -11.45
N ARG A 177 -3.47 11.49 -12.71
CA ARG A 177 -4.19 12.52 -13.46
C ARG A 177 -5.03 12.00 -14.61
N CYS A 178 -4.99 10.70 -14.91
CA CYS A 178 -5.82 10.13 -15.98
C CYS A 178 -7.29 10.53 -15.77
N PRO A 179 -7.95 11.17 -16.76
CA PRO A 179 -9.33 11.58 -16.60
C PRO A 179 -10.28 10.38 -16.48
N GLU A 180 -11.40 10.57 -15.81
CA GLU A 180 -12.41 9.54 -15.57
C GLU A 180 -12.81 8.77 -16.84
N SER A 181 -12.99 9.48 -17.94
CA SER A 181 -13.38 8.90 -19.24
C SER A 181 -12.37 7.89 -19.80
N ARG A 182 -11.11 7.98 -19.37
CA ARG A 182 -10.01 7.09 -19.77
C ARG A 182 -9.51 6.17 -18.65
N ALA A 183 -10.15 6.15 -17.48
CA ALA A 183 -9.67 5.36 -16.35
C ALA A 183 -9.43 3.87 -16.69
N ALA A 184 -10.21 3.30 -17.61
CA ALA A 184 -10.02 1.93 -18.08
C ALA A 184 -8.66 1.70 -18.74
N SER A 185 -8.03 2.72 -19.34
CA SER A 185 -6.70 2.59 -19.95
C SER A 185 -5.57 2.35 -18.94
N LEU A 186 -5.84 2.52 -17.63
CA LEU A 186 -4.87 2.27 -16.56
C LEU A 186 -4.82 0.80 -16.12
N THR A 187 -5.77 -0.04 -16.56
CA THR A 187 -5.79 -1.45 -16.16
C THR A 187 -4.52 -2.24 -16.53
N PRO A 188 -3.79 -1.94 -17.62
CA PRO A 188 -2.50 -2.57 -17.89
C PRO A 188 -1.41 -2.28 -16.85
N MET A 189 -1.56 -1.22 -16.04
CA MET A 189 -0.63 -0.93 -14.93
C MET A 189 -0.88 -1.85 -13.73
N LEU A 190 -2.05 -2.53 -13.67
CA LEU A 190 -2.42 -3.44 -12.59
C LEU A 190 -1.85 -4.84 -12.84
N THR A 191 -0.54 -4.93 -12.94
CA THR A 191 0.21 -6.16 -13.17
C THR A 191 1.22 -6.40 -12.05
N PRO A 192 1.64 -7.66 -11.83
CA PRO A 192 2.74 -7.95 -10.91
C PRO A 192 4.00 -7.18 -11.30
N ALA A 193 4.69 -6.64 -10.33
CA ALA A 193 6.02 -6.08 -10.57
C ALA A 193 7.02 -7.20 -10.91
N PRO A 194 8.08 -6.92 -11.69
CA PRO A 194 9.11 -7.90 -12.00
C PRO A 194 9.71 -8.55 -10.75
N SER A 195 9.94 -9.86 -10.78
CA SER A 195 10.38 -10.64 -9.61
C SER A 195 11.73 -10.18 -9.06
N GLU A 196 12.63 -9.78 -9.96
CA GLU A 196 14.01 -9.40 -9.66
C GLU A 196 14.18 -8.08 -8.93
N ILE A 197 13.14 -7.21 -8.91
CA ILE A 197 13.27 -5.91 -8.23
C ILE A 197 13.14 -6.01 -6.73
N PHE A 198 12.54 -7.09 -6.22
CA PHE A 198 12.34 -7.31 -4.79
C PHE A 198 13.25 -8.38 -4.22
N GLU A 199 13.56 -8.23 -2.93
CA GLU A 199 14.13 -9.26 -2.08
C GLU A 199 13.27 -9.45 -0.85
N ALA A 200 13.27 -10.66 -0.30
CA ALA A 200 12.55 -11.03 0.91
C ALA A 200 13.54 -11.46 1.99
N LEU A 201 13.49 -10.83 3.15
CA LEU A 201 14.38 -11.09 4.28
C LEU A 201 13.55 -11.57 5.47
N PRO A 202 13.91 -12.68 6.11
CA PRO A 202 13.26 -13.10 7.34
C PRO A 202 13.58 -12.11 8.46
N ILE A 203 12.58 -11.75 9.24
CA ILE A 203 12.69 -10.77 10.32
C ILE A 203 12.02 -11.26 11.60
N SER A 204 12.24 -10.52 12.70
CA SER A 204 11.69 -10.85 13.99
C SER A 204 10.15 -10.86 14.02
N LYS A 205 9.58 -11.82 14.74
CA LYS A 205 8.14 -11.86 15.05
C LYS A 205 7.65 -10.67 15.88
N ARG A 206 8.56 -9.78 16.35
CA ARG A 206 8.19 -8.49 16.96
C ARG A 206 7.27 -7.67 16.05
N VAL A 207 7.44 -7.74 14.73
CA VAL A 207 6.59 -7.05 13.74
C VAL A 207 5.10 -7.40 13.87
N ASN A 208 4.74 -8.52 14.47
CA ASN A 208 3.35 -8.91 14.71
C ASN A 208 2.64 -7.95 15.69
N LYS A 209 3.38 -7.34 16.60
CA LYS A 209 2.86 -6.35 17.55
C LYS A 209 2.89 -4.97 16.90
N VAL A 210 1.72 -4.38 16.66
CA VAL A 210 1.59 -3.06 16.02
C VAL A 210 2.27 -1.94 16.81
N ALA A 211 2.40 -2.11 18.12
CA ALA A 211 3.08 -1.13 19.00
C ALA A 211 4.61 -1.14 18.84
N GLU A 212 5.18 -2.19 18.27
CA GLU A 212 6.60 -2.25 17.94
C GLU A 212 6.80 -1.51 16.61
N ASP A 213 7.46 -0.34 16.64
CA ASP A 213 7.60 0.55 15.48
C ASP A 213 8.99 1.22 15.52
N ASP A 214 10.04 0.41 15.42
CA ASP A 214 11.45 0.83 15.49
C ASP A 214 12.31 0.16 14.40
N GLU A 215 13.53 0.68 14.20
CA GLU A 215 14.44 0.21 13.15
C GLU A 215 14.95 -1.23 13.37
N ASP A 216 14.94 -1.72 14.60
CA ASP A 216 15.38 -3.08 14.90
C ASP A 216 14.45 -4.14 14.29
N LEU A 217 13.23 -3.77 13.91
CA LEU A 217 12.32 -4.65 13.17
C LEU A 217 12.88 -5.06 11.79
N TRP A 218 13.83 -4.31 11.24
CA TRP A 218 14.43 -4.57 9.92
C TRP A 218 15.69 -5.43 10.00
N ARG A 219 16.11 -5.83 11.21
CA ARG A 219 17.23 -6.75 11.37
C ARG A 219 16.83 -8.13 10.84
N GLU A 220 17.68 -8.64 9.94
CA GLU A 220 17.52 -9.98 9.41
C GLU A 220 17.72 -11.03 10.51
N GLU A 221 16.78 -11.94 10.65
CA GLU A 221 16.91 -13.10 11.52
C GLU A 221 17.47 -14.31 10.75
N ARG A 222 18.40 -15.02 11.37
CA ARG A 222 18.85 -16.33 10.86
C ARG A 222 17.73 -17.33 11.07
N VAL A 223 17.00 -17.64 10.02
CA VAL A 223 16.04 -18.75 10.04
C VAL A 223 16.80 -20.00 9.61
N ASN A 224 16.71 -21.07 10.39
CA ASN A 224 17.12 -22.40 9.96
C ASN A 224 16.16 -22.84 8.85
N VAL A 225 16.43 -22.47 7.61
CA VAL A 225 15.69 -22.93 6.45
C VAL A 225 16.18 -24.35 6.18
N PRO A 226 15.28 -25.35 6.15
CA PRO A 226 15.68 -26.70 5.71
C PRO A 226 16.34 -26.63 4.35
N ALA A 227 17.39 -27.43 4.13
CA ALA A 227 18.20 -27.41 2.90
C ALA A 227 17.37 -27.53 1.61
N SER A 228 16.17 -28.12 1.67
CA SER A 228 15.23 -28.22 0.54
C SER A 228 14.59 -26.88 0.11
N GLN A 229 14.84 -25.77 0.79
CA GLN A 229 14.33 -24.43 0.44
C GLN A 229 15.43 -23.43 0.06
N LEU A 230 16.70 -23.82 0.10
CA LEU A 230 17.84 -22.95 -0.24
C LEU A 230 18.00 -22.69 -1.74
N ASP A 231 17.37 -23.50 -2.58
CA ASP A 231 17.43 -23.36 -4.05
C ASP A 231 16.42 -22.36 -4.63
N LEU A 232 15.74 -21.59 -3.77
CA LEU A 232 14.65 -20.67 -4.16
C LEU A 232 15.04 -19.18 -4.05
N PHE A 233 16.32 -18.85 -3.75
CA PHE A 233 16.76 -17.46 -3.56
C PHE A 233 17.95 -17.08 -4.47
#